data_5d5e44e8fb52157d1083789a6c4d1c91
#
_entry.id   5d5e44e8fb52157d1083789a6c4d1c91
#
_cell.length_a   1.000
_cell.length_b   1.000
_cell.length_c   1.000
_cell.angle_alpha   90.00
_cell.angle_beta   90.00
_cell.angle_gamma   90.00
#
_symmetry.space_group_name_H-M   'P 1'
#
loop_
_entity.id
_entity.type
_entity.pdbx_description
1 polymer ?
#
loop_
_entity_poly.entity_id
_entity_poly.type
_entity_poly.pdbx_seq_one_letter_code
_entity_poly.pdbx_strand_id
1 'polypeptide(L)'
;MSRPARQLARVIGPAAVPGVAALFKILGDPSRLALLDLISHGERAVADLAAEAGLTESATSHQLRILRTARLVRVRRAGRQVFYALDDLHVARLLRDAAAHAGEK
;
A
#
# COMPACT_ATOMS: atom_id res chain seq x y z
N MET A 1 -30.44 -22.75 0.44
CA MET A 1 -30.64 -21.63 0.07
C MET A 1 -29.72 -20.67 0.54
N SER A 2 -29.24 -19.98 -0.24
CA SER A 2 -28.30 -19.09 0.16
C SER A 2 -28.86 -17.79 0.40
N ARG A 3 -28.54 -17.17 1.37
CA ARG A 3 -28.96 -15.97 1.62
C ARG A 3 -27.97 -15.08 2.12
N PRO A 4 -26.74 -15.47 2.24
CA PRO A 4 -25.74 -14.62 2.85
C PRO A 4 -25.63 -13.25 2.23
N ALA A 5 -25.64 -13.19 0.92
CA ALA A 5 -25.44 -11.91 0.27
C ALA A 5 -26.49 -10.90 0.62
N ARG A 6 -27.73 -11.36 0.75
CA ARG A 6 -28.76 -10.42 1.07
C ARG A 6 -28.77 -10.04 2.49
N GLN A 7 -28.15 -10.82 3.36
CA GLN A 7 -28.17 -10.53 4.77
C GLN A 7 -26.98 -9.79 5.25
N LEU A 8 -25.96 -9.66 4.41
CA LEU A 8 -24.77 -8.93 4.76
C LEU A 8 -24.90 -7.47 4.33
N ALA A 9 -24.42 -6.60 5.15
CA ALA A 9 -24.27 -5.21 4.74
C ALA A 9 -23.28 -5.15 3.59
N ARG A 10 -23.42 -4.18 2.74
CA ARG A 10 -22.47 -3.98 1.67
C ARG A 10 -21.13 -3.65 2.27
N VAL A 11 -20.07 -4.26 1.76
CA VAL A 11 -18.72 -3.96 2.18
C VAL A 11 -18.30 -2.59 1.66
N ILE A 12 -18.71 -2.29 0.42
CA ILE A 12 -18.40 -1.01 -0.20
C ILE A 12 -19.70 -0.38 -0.62
N GLY A 13 -19.99 0.81 -0.10
CA GLY A 13 -21.16 1.54 -0.53
C GLY A 13 -20.97 2.04 -1.95
N PRO A 14 -22.06 2.20 -2.73
CA PRO A 14 -21.92 2.61 -4.12
C PRO A 14 -21.12 3.89 -4.33
N ALA A 15 -21.25 4.85 -3.43
CA ALA A 15 -20.52 6.11 -3.55
C ALA A 15 -19.03 5.93 -3.36
N ALA A 16 -18.60 4.89 -2.66
CA ALA A 16 -17.18 4.65 -2.39
C ALA A 16 -16.50 3.81 -3.47
N VAL A 17 -17.27 3.20 -4.37
CA VAL A 17 -16.71 2.30 -5.37
C VAL A 17 -15.61 2.95 -6.22
N PRO A 18 -15.79 4.16 -6.76
CA PRO A 18 -14.72 4.75 -7.57
C PRO A 18 -13.41 4.94 -6.81
N GLY A 19 -13.50 5.38 -5.55
CA GLY A 19 -12.30 5.58 -4.72
C GLY A 19 -11.59 4.27 -4.41
N VAL A 20 -12.36 3.23 -4.09
CA VAL A 20 -11.79 1.92 -3.82
C VAL A 20 -11.16 1.34 -5.08
N ALA A 21 -11.82 1.50 -6.23
CA ALA A 21 -11.26 1.04 -7.49
C ALA A 21 -9.94 1.73 -7.80
N ALA A 22 -9.86 3.05 -7.57
CA ALA A 22 -8.63 3.79 -7.77
C ALA A 22 -7.52 3.29 -6.85
N LEU A 23 -7.85 2.95 -5.61
CA LEU A 23 -6.90 2.39 -4.66
C LEU A 23 -6.33 1.07 -5.17
N PHE A 24 -7.20 0.16 -5.61
CA PHE A 24 -6.74 -1.13 -6.11
C PHE A 24 -5.91 -0.99 -7.38
N LYS A 25 -6.18 0.01 -8.19
CA LYS A 25 -5.36 0.26 -9.38
C LYS A 25 -3.94 0.65 -8.97
N ILE A 26 -3.80 1.47 -7.95
CA ILE A 26 -2.49 1.84 -7.44
C ILE A 26 -1.77 0.63 -6.86
N LEU A 27 -2.48 -0.20 -6.11
CA LEU A 27 -1.92 -1.40 -5.50
C LEU A 27 -1.57 -2.47 -6.54
N GLY A 28 -2.15 -2.39 -7.73
CA GLY A 28 -1.94 -3.40 -8.76
C GLY A 28 -0.60 -3.31 -9.50
N ASP A 29 0.36 -2.57 -8.97
CA ASP A 29 1.69 -2.44 -9.56
C ASP A 29 2.72 -3.18 -8.72
N PRO A 30 3.48 -4.12 -9.32
CA PRO A 30 4.44 -4.91 -8.55
C PRO A 30 5.49 -4.09 -7.82
N SER A 31 5.99 -3.01 -8.43
CA SER A 31 6.99 -2.16 -7.77
C SER A 31 6.41 -1.50 -6.53
N ARG A 32 5.19 -1.00 -6.63
CA ARG A 32 4.55 -0.36 -5.49
C ARG A 32 4.23 -1.36 -4.38
N LEU A 33 3.79 -2.56 -4.75
CA LEU A 33 3.54 -3.60 -3.75
C LEU A 33 4.82 -3.99 -3.03
N ALA A 34 5.92 -4.12 -3.77
CA ALA A 34 7.21 -4.46 -3.16
C ALA A 34 7.65 -3.40 -2.17
N LEU A 35 7.48 -2.13 -2.50
CA LEU A 35 7.84 -1.05 -1.59
C LEU A 35 6.96 -1.06 -0.35
N LEU A 36 5.66 -1.27 -0.51
CA LEU A 36 4.76 -1.36 0.65
C LEU A 36 5.14 -2.53 1.55
N ASP A 37 5.51 -3.66 0.97
CA ASP A 37 5.93 -4.82 1.75
C ASP A 37 7.16 -4.51 2.59
N LEU A 38 8.15 -3.84 2.00
CA LEU A 38 9.35 -3.45 2.74
C LEU A 38 9.01 -2.49 3.88
N ILE A 39 8.14 -1.52 3.61
CA ILE A 39 7.75 -0.54 4.60
C ILE A 39 6.89 -1.15 5.71
N SER A 40 6.20 -2.25 5.43
CA SER A 40 5.33 -2.90 6.42
C SER A 40 6.10 -3.40 7.63
N HIS A 41 7.41 -3.55 7.50
CA HIS A 41 8.25 -3.97 8.62
C HIS A 41 8.70 -2.80 9.49
N GLY A 42 8.36 -1.59 9.12
CA GLY A 42 8.73 -0.41 9.87
C GLY A 42 9.16 0.72 8.95
N GLU A 43 9.35 1.89 9.55
CA GLU A 43 9.77 3.07 8.81
C GLU A 43 11.12 2.84 8.13
N ARG A 44 11.25 3.28 6.88
CA ARG A 44 12.45 3.06 6.08
C ARG A 44 12.85 4.33 5.34
N ALA A 45 14.14 4.56 5.22
CA ALA A 45 14.68 5.65 4.44
C ALA A 45 14.56 5.35 2.94
N VAL A 46 14.36 6.38 2.14
CA VAL A 46 14.25 6.22 0.68
C VAL A 46 15.47 5.52 0.09
N ALA A 47 16.67 5.90 0.55
CA ALA A 47 17.89 5.28 0.05
C ALA A 47 17.91 3.78 0.30
N ASP A 48 17.46 3.35 1.47
CA ASP A 48 17.43 1.92 1.82
C ASP A 48 16.38 1.18 1.00
N LEU A 49 15.22 1.80 0.83
CA LEU A 49 14.16 1.20 0.02
C LEU A 49 14.61 1.03 -1.43
N ALA A 50 15.28 2.03 -1.98
CA ALA A 50 15.77 1.97 -3.34
C ALA A 50 16.76 0.81 -3.50
N ALA A 51 17.69 0.70 -2.56
CA ALA A 51 18.71 -0.36 -2.60
C ALA A 51 18.06 -1.74 -2.54
N GLU A 52 17.11 -1.94 -1.61
CA GLU A 52 16.48 -3.24 -1.44
C GLU A 52 15.54 -3.59 -2.60
N ALA A 53 14.89 -2.59 -3.18
CA ALA A 53 13.98 -2.83 -4.29
C ALA A 53 14.72 -2.94 -5.63
N GLY A 54 16.01 -2.62 -5.66
CA GLY A 54 16.77 -2.63 -6.90
C GLY A 54 16.39 -1.51 -7.85
N LEU A 55 15.99 -0.37 -7.30
CA LEU A 55 15.57 0.78 -8.08
C LEU A 55 16.50 1.96 -7.81
N THR A 56 16.47 2.96 -8.69
CA THR A 56 17.14 4.22 -8.41
C THR A 56 16.36 4.96 -7.33
N GLU A 57 17.03 5.88 -6.64
CA GLU A 57 16.32 6.70 -5.66
C GLU A 57 15.26 7.56 -6.32
N SER A 58 15.53 8.03 -7.53
CA SER A 58 14.56 8.84 -8.26
C SER A 58 13.29 8.03 -8.57
N ALA A 59 13.45 6.82 -9.06
CA ALA A 59 12.30 5.96 -9.35
C ALA A 59 11.54 5.60 -8.08
N THR A 60 12.27 5.30 -7.01
CA THR A 60 11.68 4.96 -5.72
C THR A 60 10.87 6.15 -5.18
N SER A 61 11.45 7.34 -5.21
CA SER A 61 10.75 8.55 -4.76
C SER A 61 9.49 8.80 -5.56
N HIS A 62 9.54 8.56 -6.87
CA HIS A 62 8.37 8.72 -7.73
C HIS A 62 7.25 7.79 -7.30
N GLN A 63 7.56 6.51 -7.08
CA GLN A 63 6.57 5.53 -6.65
C GLN A 63 6.03 5.85 -5.26
N LEU A 64 6.91 6.28 -4.36
CA LEU A 64 6.48 6.63 -3.00
C LEU A 64 5.56 7.83 -2.98
N ARG A 65 5.76 8.80 -3.89
CA ARG A 65 4.84 9.94 -3.98
C ARG A 65 3.46 9.52 -4.44
N ILE A 66 3.39 8.56 -5.34
CA ILE A 66 2.10 8.00 -5.77
C ILE A 66 1.40 7.36 -4.57
N LEU A 67 2.14 6.56 -3.81
CA LEU A 67 1.59 5.90 -2.62
C LEU A 67 1.14 6.90 -1.57
N ARG A 68 1.89 7.98 -1.40
CA ARG A 68 1.55 9.02 -0.44
C ARG A 68 0.29 9.75 -0.84
N THR A 69 0.13 10.07 -2.12
CA THR A 69 -1.08 10.73 -2.61
C THR A 69 -2.30 9.86 -2.36
N ALA A 70 -2.14 8.54 -2.44
CA ALA A 70 -3.21 7.60 -2.17
C ALA A 70 -3.40 7.33 -0.67
N ARG A 71 -2.60 7.99 0.18
CA ARG A 71 -2.67 7.86 1.64
C ARG A 71 -2.35 6.46 2.14
N LEU A 72 -1.48 5.76 1.41
CA LEU A 72 -1.02 4.44 1.82
C LEU A 72 0.23 4.54 2.70
N VAL A 73 0.99 5.60 2.52
CA VAL A 73 2.20 5.85 3.29
C VAL A 73 2.22 7.29 3.77
N ARG A 74 2.99 7.53 4.82
CA ARG A 74 3.27 8.88 5.30
C ARG A 74 4.77 9.11 5.28
N VAL A 75 5.16 10.37 5.23
CA VAL A 75 6.55 10.75 5.08
C VAL A 75 7.01 11.52 6.32
N ARG A 76 8.27 11.32 6.69
CA ARG A 76 8.91 12.08 7.75
C ARG A 76 10.29 12.50 7.25
N ARG A 77 10.64 13.74 7.50
CA ARG A 77 11.96 14.24 7.12
C ARG A 77 12.80 14.39 8.37
N ALA A 78 14.05 14.00 8.28
CA ALA A 78 15.01 14.14 9.36
C ALA A 78 16.34 14.55 8.73
N GLY A 79 16.66 15.83 8.84
CA GLY A 79 17.82 16.37 8.16
C GLY A 79 17.68 16.22 6.67
N ARG A 80 18.64 15.56 6.04
CA ARG A 80 18.62 15.35 4.59
C ARG A 80 17.92 14.05 4.20
N GLN A 81 17.54 13.25 5.19
CA GLN A 81 16.91 11.96 4.91
C GLN A 81 15.41 12.08 4.91
N VAL A 82 14.80 11.25 4.09
CA VAL A 82 13.35 11.16 3.98
C VAL A 82 12.97 9.72 4.29
N PHE A 83 12.06 9.55 5.23
CA PHE A 83 11.61 8.25 5.67
C PHE A 83 10.14 8.06 5.36
N TYR A 84 9.77 6.84 5.00
CA TYR A 84 8.39 6.50 4.74
C TYR A 84 7.94 5.38 5.66
N ALA A 85 6.69 5.45 6.08
CA ALA A 85 6.05 4.42 6.90
C ALA A 85 4.64 4.19 6.36
N LEU A 86 4.04 3.04 6.69
CA LEU A 86 2.63 2.84 6.35
C LEU A 86 1.80 3.88 7.07
N ASP A 87 0.73 4.32 6.43
CA ASP A 87 -0.11 5.36 7.00
C ASP A 87 -0.84 4.87 8.24
N ASP A 88 -1.35 3.64 8.22
CA ASP A 88 -2.01 3.05 9.36
C ASP A 88 -2.05 1.53 9.25
N LEU A 89 -2.64 0.90 10.27
CA LEU A 89 -2.71 -0.56 10.31
C LEU A 89 -3.63 -1.15 9.27
N HIS A 90 -4.56 -0.37 8.73
CA HIS A 90 -5.45 -0.88 7.69
C HIS A 90 -4.66 -1.29 6.46
N VAL A 91 -3.61 -0.53 6.12
CA VAL A 91 -2.78 -0.85 4.96
C VAL A 91 -2.08 -2.20 5.16
N ALA A 92 -1.50 -2.40 6.35
CA ALA A 92 -0.83 -3.66 6.65
C ALA A 92 -1.80 -4.84 6.58
N ARG A 93 -3.00 -4.67 7.12
CA ARG A 93 -4.01 -5.73 7.09
C ARG A 93 -4.46 -6.04 5.69
N LEU A 94 -4.65 -5.02 4.87
CA LEU A 94 -5.05 -5.21 3.48
C LEU A 94 -4.01 -6.03 2.74
N LEU A 95 -2.73 -5.70 2.91
CA LEU A 95 -1.65 -6.43 2.26
C LEU A 95 -1.57 -7.87 2.74
N ARG A 96 -1.71 -8.08 4.04
CA ARG A 96 -1.67 -9.43 4.60
C ARG A 96 -2.82 -10.29 4.07
N ASP A 97 -4.01 -9.73 4.05
CA ASP A 97 -5.18 -10.46 3.58
C ASP A 97 -5.08 -10.77 2.09
N ALA A 98 -4.58 -9.80 1.31
CA ALA A 98 -4.38 -10.02 -0.12
C ALA A 98 -3.36 -11.12 -0.36
N ALA A 99 -2.25 -11.11 0.37
CA ALA A 99 -1.22 -12.15 0.23
C ALA A 99 -1.76 -13.52 0.59
N ALA A 100 -2.51 -13.61 1.68
CA ALA A 100 -3.11 -14.87 2.09
C ALA A 100 -4.09 -15.39 1.06
N HIS A 101 -4.90 -14.49 0.51
CA HIS A 101 -5.89 -14.86 -0.50
C HIS A 101 -5.23 -15.31 -1.79
N ALA A 102 -4.11 -14.69 -2.15
CA ALA A 102 -3.36 -15.06 -3.35
C ALA A 102 -2.59 -16.39 -3.20
N GLY A 103 -2.66 -17.00 -2.02
CA GLY A 103 -2.03 -18.29 -1.79
C GLY A 103 -0.59 -18.22 -1.35
N GLU A 104 -0.13 -17.08 -0.97
CA GLU A 104 1.23 -16.94 -0.48
C GLU A 104 1.33 -17.43 0.95
N LYS A 105 2.43 -18.07 1.29
CA LYS A 105 2.59 -18.66 2.60
C LYS A 105 3.47 -17.90 3.54
#